data_4ec1ad3ef58e737975df9e2970e1a905
#
_entry.id   4ec1ad3ef58e737975df9e2970e1a905
#
_cell.length_a   1.000
_cell.length_b   1.000
_cell.length_c   1.000
_cell.angle_alpha   90.00
_cell.angle_beta   90.00
_cell.angle_gamma   90.00
#
_symmetry.space_group_name_H-M   'P 1'
#
loop_
_entity.id
_entity.type
_entity.pdbx_description
1 polymer ?
#
loop_
_entity_poly.entity_id
_entity_poly.type
_entity_poly.pdbx_seq_one_letter_code
_entity_poly.pdbx_strand_id
1 'polypeptide(L)'
;HILMIGMIVTFILTFFLLEHPFSFLPSDQGRAFAVNGSLSKGKLRGVGFIFVLCFLISSVLFLPIDVEYVIYAILLFAMMISGYLDDASKTPWNEYKKGLIDLVISVVAVLTYMNFNSTTICFGADEIVIPKALFLILGVILIWVSVNVTNCTDGVDGLCASLCSVTLLAFGVLFAPILQKYAMANFLFLSVLFAYLYFN
;
A
#
# COMPACT_ATOMS: atom_id res chain seq x y z
N HIS A 1 -15.53 -17.23 -8.20
CA HIS A 1 -16.60 -16.85 -7.25
C HIS A 1 -16.07 -16.28 -5.95
N ILE A 2 -15.06 -16.91 -5.31
CA ILE A 2 -14.49 -16.45 -4.02
C ILE A 2 -13.92 -15.02 -4.13
N LEU A 3 -13.19 -14.71 -5.20
CA LEU A 3 -12.63 -13.37 -5.41
C LEU A 3 -13.74 -12.30 -5.48
N MET A 4 -14.81 -12.55 -6.23
CA MET A 4 -15.92 -11.58 -6.34
C MET A 4 -16.59 -11.33 -4.99
N ILE A 5 -16.83 -12.40 -4.22
CA ILE A 5 -17.36 -12.30 -2.87
C ILE A 5 -16.39 -11.51 -1.99
N GLY A 6 -15.10 -11.84 -2.05
CA GLY A 6 -14.06 -11.13 -1.33
C GLY A 6 -14.03 -9.63 -1.65
N MET A 7 -14.09 -9.25 -2.93
CA MET A 7 -14.13 -7.85 -3.35
C MET A 7 -15.35 -7.11 -2.79
N ILE A 8 -16.54 -7.71 -2.88
CA ILE A 8 -17.78 -7.11 -2.37
C ILE A 8 -17.71 -6.95 -0.86
N VAL A 9 -17.33 -8.00 -0.13
CA VAL A 9 -17.20 -7.96 1.33
C VAL A 9 -16.16 -6.93 1.77
N THR A 10 -15.01 -6.90 1.10
CA THR A 10 -13.95 -5.93 1.39
C THR A 10 -14.40 -4.49 1.14
N PHE A 11 -15.09 -4.24 0.03
CA PHE A 11 -15.66 -2.92 -0.28
C PHE A 11 -16.66 -2.48 0.80
N ILE A 12 -17.63 -3.34 1.13
CA ILE A 12 -18.67 -3.05 2.12
C ILE A 12 -18.05 -2.81 3.50
N LEU A 13 -17.13 -3.67 3.94
CA LEU A 13 -16.42 -3.54 5.20
C LEU A 13 -15.70 -2.19 5.28
N THR A 14 -14.92 -1.86 4.25
CA THR A 14 -14.16 -0.61 4.19
C THR A 14 -15.07 0.60 4.17
N PHE A 15 -16.14 0.56 3.37
CA PHE A 15 -17.11 1.65 3.26
C PHE A 15 -17.75 1.97 4.61
N PHE A 16 -18.27 0.96 5.31
CA PHE A 16 -18.91 1.18 6.60
C PHE A 16 -17.93 1.64 7.69
N LEU A 17 -16.69 1.16 7.67
CA LEU A 17 -15.70 1.61 8.63
C LEU A 17 -15.24 3.04 8.35
N LEU A 18 -15.14 3.45 7.09
CA LEU A 18 -14.77 4.82 6.73
C LEU A 18 -15.90 5.83 6.99
N GLU A 19 -17.17 5.40 6.97
CA GLU A 19 -18.32 6.23 7.30
C GLU A 19 -18.34 6.64 8.78
N HIS A 20 -17.72 5.83 9.67
CA HIS A 20 -17.70 6.10 11.10
C HIS A 20 -16.56 7.05 11.48
N PRO A 21 -16.85 8.16 12.19
CA PRO A 21 -15.80 9.03 12.70
C PRO A 21 -15.09 8.37 13.86
N PHE A 22 -13.86 7.93 13.65
CA PHE A 22 -13.02 7.38 14.71
C PHE A 22 -12.28 8.50 15.43
N SER A 23 -12.50 8.64 16.73
CA SER A 23 -11.89 9.67 17.59
C SER A 23 -10.37 9.54 17.74
N PHE A 24 -9.79 8.37 17.41
CA PHE A 24 -8.34 8.17 17.48
C PHE A 24 -7.60 8.67 16.22
N LEU A 25 -8.31 8.97 15.13
CA LEU A 25 -7.69 9.51 13.92
C LEU A 25 -7.30 10.96 14.14
N PRO A 26 -6.05 11.35 13.81
CA PRO A 26 -5.62 12.72 13.88
C PRO A 26 -6.34 13.59 12.84
N SER A 27 -6.60 14.84 13.20
CA SER A 27 -7.14 15.85 12.27
C SER A 27 -6.03 16.74 11.73
N ASP A 28 -6.14 17.16 10.47
CA ASP A 28 -5.20 18.10 9.87
C ASP A 28 -5.31 19.47 10.55
N GLN A 29 -4.18 19.99 10.98
CA GLN A 29 -4.10 21.31 11.61
C GLN A 29 -3.99 22.45 10.59
N GLY A 30 -3.93 22.13 9.29
CA GLY A 30 -3.65 23.06 8.19
C GLY A 30 -2.15 23.26 7.98
N ARG A 31 -1.77 23.48 6.73
CA ARG A 31 -0.36 23.75 6.35
C ARG A 31 -0.18 25.24 6.08
N ALA A 32 0.53 25.94 6.96
CA ALA A 32 0.81 27.38 6.83
C ALA A 32 1.58 27.76 5.55
N PHE A 33 2.28 26.77 4.93
CA PHE A 33 3.15 27.01 3.77
C PHE A 33 2.54 26.58 2.43
N ALA A 34 1.37 25.93 2.44
CA ALA A 34 0.72 25.48 1.21
C ALA A 34 -0.31 26.49 0.72
N VAL A 35 -0.35 26.74 -0.58
CA VAL A 35 -1.43 27.50 -1.20
C VAL A 35 -2.76 26.81 -0.88
N ASN A 36 -3.69 27.52 -0.24
CA ASN A 36 -4.96 26.97 0.27
C ASN A 36 -4.82 25.92 1.39
N GLY A 37 -3.70 25.86 2.11
CA GLY A 37 -3.47 24.91 3.19
C GLY A 37 -4.45 25.03 4.38
N SER A 38 -5.18 26.14 4.48
CA SER A 38 -6.28 26.32 5.45
C SER A 38 -7.52 25.51 5.11
N LEU A 39 -7.73 25.11 3.86
CA LEU A 39 -8.90 24.34 3.42
C LEU A 39 -8.84 22.88 3.88
N SER A 40 -7.64 22.35 4.19
CA SER A 40 -7.48 21.00 4.72
C SER A 40 -7.69 20.91 6.24
N LYS A 41 -7.81 22.05 6.92
CA LYS A 41 -7.96 22.08 8.37
C LYS A 41 -9.25 21.36 8.82
N GLY A 42 -9.08 20.36 9.69
CA GLY A 42 -10.18 19.53 10.20
C GLY A 42 -10.45 18.26 9.39
N LYS A 43 -9.84 18.05 8.21
CA LYS A 43 -9.90 16.75 7.51
C LYS A 43 -9.19 15.69 8.35
N LEU A 44 -9.75 14.48 8.37
CA LEU A 44 -9.16 13.35 9.06
C LEU A 44 -7.87 12.91 8.33
N ARG A 45 -6.80 12.72 9.10
CA ARG A 45 -5.53 12.14 8.63
C ARG A 45 -5.39 10.72 9.17
N GLY A 46 -4.41 9.96 8.64
CA GLY A 46 -4.17 8.60 9.10
C GLY A 46 -5.28 7.61 8.71
N VAL A 47 -6.17 7.97 7.79
CA VAL A 47 -7.26 7.11 7.29
C VAL A 47 -6.70 5.83 6.66
N GLY A 48 -5.45 5.87 6.18
CA GLY A 48 -4.70 4.70 5.74
C GLY A 48 -4.67 3.57 6.74
N PHE A 49 -4.71 3.89 8.05
CA PHE A 49 -4.81 2.88 9.10
C PHE A 49 -6.05 1.99 8.92
N ILE A 50 -7.20 2.59 8.64
CA ILE A 50 -8.47 1.86 8.49
C ILE A 50 -8.45 1.01 7.22
N PHE A 51 -8.14 1.60 6.08
CA PHE A 51 -8.27 0.89 4.82
C PHE A 51 -7.20 -0.20 4.65
N VAL A 52 -5.97 -0.01 5.15
CA VAL A 52 -4.96 -1.09 5.14
C VAL A 52 -5.35 -2.22 6.10
N LEU A 53 -5.93 -1.90 7.26
CA LEU A 53 -6.44 -2.91 8.17
C LEU A 53 -7.57 -3.73 7.54
N CYS A 54 -8.50 -3.08 6.85
CA CYS A 54 -9.56 -3.75 6.09
C CYS A 54 -8.99 -4.72 5.04
N PHE A 55 -7.96 -4.26 4.31
CA PHE A 55 -7.26 -5.11 3.35
C PHE A 55 -6.62 -6.32 4.02
N LEU A 56 -5.88 -6.13 5.12
CA LEU A 56 -5.22 -7.23 5.84
C LEU A 56 -6.22 -8.25 6.36
N ILE A 57 -7.34 -7.81 6.95
CA ILE A 57 -8.41 -8.71 7.41
C ILE A 57 -9.01 -9.49 6.25
N SER A 58 -9.37 -8.79 5.17
CA SER A 58 -9.96 -9.42 3.99
C SER A 58 -9.00 -10.39 3.32
N SER A 59 -7.72 -10.05 3.28
CA SER A 59 -6.71 -10.93 2.69
C SER A 59 -6.52 -12.23 3.48
N VAL A 60 -6.58 -12.19 4.80
CA VAL A 60 -6.57 -13.39 5.65
C VAL A 60 -7.78 -14.29 5.39
N LEU A 61 -8.95 -13.71 5.05
CA LEU A 61 -10.18 -14.45 4.80
C LEU A 61 -10.27 -15.04 3.39
N PHE A 62 -9.70 -14.37 2.40
CA PHE A 62 -9.95 -14.68 0.98
C PHE A 62 -8.72 -15.08 0.17
N LEU A 63 -7.49 -14.87 0.69
CA LEU A 63 -6.26 -15.24 -0.01
C LEU A 63 -5.68 -16.55 0.54
N PRO A 64 -4.99 -17.33 -0.30
CA PRO A 64 -4.14 -18.41 0.18
C PRO A 64 -2.96 -17.82 0.96
N ILE A 65 -2.85 -18.19 2.23
CA ILE A 65 -1.80 -17.71 3.13
C ILE A 65 -0.63 -18.67 3.11
N ASP A 66 0.55 -18.15 2.82
CA ASP A 66 1.85 -18.80 2.97
C ASP A 66 2.82 -17.93 3.78
N VAL A 67 3.98 -18.46 4.08
CA VAL A 67 4.99 -17.76 4.90
C VAL A 67 5.46 -16.46 4.25
N GLU A 68 5.64 -16.46 2.93
CA GLU A 68 6.03 -15.27 2.18
C GLU A 68 4.97 -14.17 2.32
N TYR A 69 3.69 -14.53 2.17
CA TYR A 69 2.59 -13.60 2.33
C TYR A 69 2.52 -13.02 3.75
N VAL A 70 2.72 -13.85 4.79
CA VAL A 70 2.71 -13.40 6.19
C VAL A 70 3.79 -12.34 6.43
N ILE A 71 4.99 -12.54 5.87
CA ILE A 71 6.06 -11.54 6.01
C ILE A 71 5.66 -10.22 5.33
N TYR A 72 5.11 -10.26 4.11
CA TYR A 72 4.63 -9.03 3.43
C TYR A 72 3.47 -8.36 4.18
N ALA A 73 2.57 -9.13 4.76
CA ALA A 73 1.49 -8.58 5.59
C ALA A 73 2.03 -7.85 6.84
N ILE A 74 3.05 -8.41 7.50
CA ILE A 74 3.73 -7.77 8.63
C ILE A 74 4.44 -6.47 8.18
N LEU A 75 5.13 -6.49 7.03
CA LEU A 75 5.78 -5.30 6.48
C LEU A 75 4.77 -4.21 6.13
N LEU A 76 3.64 -4.58 5.50
CA LEU A 76 2.56 -3.66 5.20
C LEU A 76 1.94 -3.07 6.48
N PHE A 77 1.73 -3.89 7.49
CA PHE A 77 1.28 -3.44 8.80
C PHE A 77 2.27 -2.47 9.45
N ALA A 78 3.57 -2.75 9.38
CA ALA A 78 4.61 -1.87 9.88
C ALA A 78 4.63 -0.52 9.16
N MET A 79 4.46 -0.51 7.82
CA MET A 79 4.32 0.72 7.03
C MET A 79 3.08 1.52 7.44
N MET A 80 1.95 0.86 7.61
CA MET A 80 0.70 1.47 8.07
C MET A 80 0.89 2.16 9.44
N ILE A 81 1.51 1.47 10.40
CA ILE A 81 1.80 2.03 11.73
C ILE A 81 2.77 3.21 11.62
N SER A 82 3.83 3.10 10.82
CA SER A 82 4.79 4.19 10.61
C SER A 82 4.09 5.44 10.07
N GLY A 83 3.25 5.30 9.04
CA GLY A 83 2.48 6.42 8.47
C GLY A 83 1.50 7.02 9.49
N TYR A 84 0.78 6.19 10.23
CA TYR A 84 -0.14 6.65 11.26
C TYR A 84 0.58 7.41 12.39
N LEU A 85 1.74 6.93 12.86
CA LEU A 85 2.52 7.59 13.90
C LEU A 85 3.10 8.93 13.43
N ASP A 86 3.47 9.04 12.15
CA ASP A 86 3.88 10.31 11.56
C ASP A 86 2.70 11.31 11.56
N ASP A 87 1.53 10.89 11.08
CA ASP A 87 0.34 11.72 11.04
C ASP A 87 -0.19 12.11 12.44
N ALA A 88 -0.06 11.24 13.43
CA ALA A 88 -0.48 11.47 14.81
C ALA A 88 0.54 12.31 15.61
N SER A 89 1.76 12.49 15.12
CA SER A 89 2.78 13.24 15.84
C SER A 89 2.49 14.75 15.81
N LYS A 90 2.71 15.42 16.95
CA LYS A 90 2.54 16.89 17.06
C LYS A 90 3.51 17.66 16.15
N THR A 91 4.69 17.11 15.93
CA THR A 91 5.69 17.62 14.99
C THR A 91 5.92 16.58 13.91
N PRO A 92 5.83 16.94 12.61
CA PRO A 92 6.09 16.01 11.52
C PRO A 92 7.45 15.33 11.71
N TRP A 93 7.51 14.05 11.39
CA TRP A 93 8.78 13.33 11.43
C TRP A 93 9.74 13.92 10.40
N ASN A 94 11.03 13.91 10.76
CA ASN A 94 12.08 14.27 9.82
C ASN A 94 12.06 13.30 8.63
N GLU A 95 12.20 13.84 7.41
CA GLU A 95 12.24 13.08 6.15
C GLU A 95 13.26 11.93 6.19
N TYR A 96 14.42 12.15 6.85
CA TYR A 96 15.44 11.12 7.02
C TYR A 96 14.95 9.94 7.87
N LYS A 97 14.19 10.19 8.93
CA LYS A 97 13.64 9.12 9.79
C LYS A 97 12.64 8.27 9.00
N LYS A 98 11.75 8.92 8.27
CA LYS A 98 10.76 8.26 7.43
C LYS A 98 11.43 7.47 6.31
N GLY A 99 12.31 8.11 5.56
CA GLY A 99 13.06 7.48 4.49
C GLY A 99 13.91 6.29 4.94
N LEU A 100 14.46 6.31 6.17
CA LEU A 100 15.20 5.18 6.72
C LEU A 100 14.28 3.99 7.06
N ILE A 101 13.11 4.25 7.65
CA ILE A 101 12.12 3.19 7.93
C ILE A 101 11.67 2.54 6.61
N ASP A 102 11.33 3.34 5.62
CA ASP A 102 10.92 2.88 4.30
C ASP A 102 12.04 2.06 3.61
N LEU A 103 13.31 2.47 3.78
CA LEU A 103 14.46 1.75 3.27
C LEU A 103 14.61 0.38 3.93
N VAL A 104 14.53 0.31 5.26
CA VAL A 104 14.64 -0.97 5.99
C VAL A 104 13.53 -1.93 5.57
N ILE A 105 12.29 -1.44 5.47
CA ILE A 105 11.17 -2.26 5.02
C ILE A 105 11.37 -2.73 3.58
N SER A 106 11.86 -1.86 2.68
CA SER A 106 12.17 -2.22 1.29
C SER A 106 13.25 -3.30 1.22
N VAL A 107 14.31 -3.21 2.02
CA VAL A 107 15.37 -4.23 2.08
C VAL A 107 14.80 -5.57 2.53
N VAL A 108 14.00 -5.60 3.60
CA VAL A 108 13.40 -6.84 4.11
C VAL A 108 12.43 -7.42 3.05
N ALA A 109 11.65 -6.61 2.37
CA ALA A 109 10.74 -7.05 1.32
C ALA A 109 11.47 -7.73 0.16
N VAL A 110 12.58 -7.13 -0.34
CA VAL A 110 13.36 -7.70 -1.45
C VAL A 110 14.10 -8.96 -1.01
N LEU A 111 14.66 -9.00 0.20
CA LEU A 111 15.30 -10.20 0.74
C LEU A 111 14.27 -11.34 0.90
N THR A 112 13.06 -11.04 1.34
CA THR A 112 11.96 -12.01 1.39
C THR A 112 11.66 -12.55 0.01
N TYR A 113 11.49 -11.68 -0.99
CA TYR A 113 11.27 -12.11 -2.37
C TYR A 113 12.37 -13.05 -2.86
N MET A 114 13.64 -12.68 -2.67
CA MET A 114 14.81 -13.47 -3.11
C MET A 114 14.95 -14.80 -2.38
N ASN A 115 14.36 -14.94 -1.19
CA ASN A 115 14.36 -16.19 -0.44
C ASN A 115 13.32 -17.21 -0.98
N PHE A 116 12.19 -16.72 -1.46
CA PHE A 116 11.09 -17.56 -1.95
C PHE A 116 11.03 -17.67 -3.47
N ASN A 117 11.68 -16.75 -4.21
CA ASN A 117 11.59 -16.64 -5.66
C ASN A 117 12.96 -16.54 -6.31
N SER A 118 13.03 -16.82 -7.63
CA SER A 118 14.25 -16.64 -8.41
C SER A 118 14.48 -15.16 -8.74
N THR A 119 15.76 -14.81 -9.02
CA THR A 119 16.15 -13.49 -9.53
C THR A 119 16.18 -13.45 -11.06
N THR A 120 15.38 -14.28 -11.71
CA THR A 120 15.25 -14.37 -13.17
C THR A 120 14.14 -13.45 -13.65
N ILE A 121 14.43 -12.64 -14.66
CA ILE A 121 13.43 -11.82 -15.35
C ILE A 121 13.20 -12.44 -16.73
N CYS A 122 11.92 -12.66 -17.05
CA CYS A 122 11.51 -13.20 -18.35
C CYS A 122 11.05 -12.07 -19.26
N PHE A 123 11.63 -11.97 -20.46
CA PHE A 123 11.18 -11.09 -21.54
C PHE A 123 10.72 -11.95 -22.72
N GLY A 124 9.43 -12.27 -22.76
CA GLY A 124 8.88 -13.19 -23.75
C GLY A 124 9.47 -14.59 -23.58
N ALA A 125 10.26 -15.06 -24.54
CA ALA A 125 10.92 -16.36 -24.49
C ALA A 125 12.34 -16.30 -23.85
N ASP A 126 12.90 -15.12 -23.67
CA ASP A 126 14.24 -14.94 -23.12
C ASP A 126 14.21 -14.83 -21.60
N GLU A 127 15.11 -15.54 -20.94
CA GLU A 127 15.30 -15.49 -19.49
C GLU A 127 16.64 -14.85 -19.15
N ILE A 128 16.61 -13.82 -18.34
CA ILE A 128 17.82 -13.12 -17.87
C ILE A 128 17.95 -13.34 -16.36
N VAL A 129 18.99 -14.05 -15.95
CA VAL A 129 19.32 -14.24 -14.53
C VAL A 129 20.10 -13.03 -14.04
N ILE A 130 19.51 -12.27 -13.13
CA ILE A 130 20.17 -11.11 -12.52
C ILE A 130 21.00 -11.58 -11.32
N PRO A 131 22.28 -11.16 -11.20
CA PRO A 131 23.09 -11.44 -10.02
C PRO A 131 22.39 -10.96 -8.74
N LYS A 132 22.37 -11.78 -7.70
CA LYS A 132 21.62 -11.52 -6.46
C LYS A 132 21.89 -10.13 -5.85
N ALA A 133 23.15 -9.69 -5.84
CA ALA A 133 23.52 -8.38 -5.31
C ALA A 133 22.90 -7.24 -6.13
N LEU A 134 22.94 -7.36 -7.46
CA LEU A 134 22.34 -6.37 -8.35
C LEU A 134 20.81 -6.37 -8.22
N PHE A 135 20.18 -7.54 -8.14
CA PHE A 135 18.72 -7.66 -7.94
C PHE A 135 18.30 -7.01 -6.62
N LEU A 136 19.05 -7.24 -5.54
CA LEU A 136 18.79 -6.61 -4.24
C LEU A 136 18.83 -5.08 -4.35
N ILE A 137 19.90 -4.53 -4.93
CA ILE A 137 20.06 -3.07 -5.06
C ILE A 137 18.93 -2.47 -5.90
N LEU A 138 18.66 -3.03 -7.07
CA LEU A 138 17.61 -2.52 -7.97
C LEU A 138 16.22 -2.67 -7.36
N GLY A 139 15.92 -3.80 -6.71
CA GLY A 139 14.64 -4.04 -6.05
C GLY A 139 14.40 -3.08 -4.89
N VAL A 140 15.41 -2.86 -4.06
CA VAL A 140 15.32 -1.89 -2.94
C VAL A 140 15.09 -0.48 -3.46
N ILE A 141 15.84 -0.05 -4.48
CA ILE A 141 15.65 1.27 -5.10
C ILE A 141 14.22 1.38 -5.65
N LEU A 142 13.75 0.37 -6.37
CA LEU A 142 12.42 0.36 -6.96
C LEU A 142 11.32 0.52 -5.90
N ILE A 143 11.33 -0.28 -4.84
CA ILE A 143 10.31 -0.21 -3.77
C ILE A 143 10.43 1.12 -3.02
N TRP A 144 11.62 1.48 -2.58
CA TRP A 144 11.85 2.70 -1.80
C TRP A 144 11.44 3.97 -2.55
N VAL A 145 11.82 4.08 -3.84
CA VAL A 145 11.42 5.22 -4.68
C VAL A 145 9.90 5.20 -4.90
N SER A 146 9.31 4.04 -5.18
CA SER A 146 7.86 3.93 -5.40
C SER A 146 7.06 4.40 -4.17
N VAL A 147 7.46 4.00 -2.96
CA VAL A 147 6.82 4.42 -1.71
C VAL A 147 6.91 5.94 -1.54
N ASN A 148 8.10 6.51 -1.72
CA ASN A 148 8.31 7.95 -1.52
C ASN A 148 7.61 8.80 -2.60
N VAL A 149 7.62 8.38 -3.86
CA VAL A 149 6.91 9.07 -4.95
C VAL A 149 5.40 9.00 -4.73
N THR A 150 4.86 7.84 -4.33
CA THR A 150 3.44 7.69 -4.02
C THR A 150 3.03 8.63 -2.88
N ASN A 151 3.84 8.71 -1.82
CA ASN A 151 3.60 9.63 -0.72
C ASN A 151 3.64 11.12 -1.16
N CYS A 152 4.53 11.49 -2.08
CA CYS A 152 4.55 12.84 -2.66
C CYS A 152 3.32 13.13 -3.53
N THR A 153 2.73 12.13 -4.14
CA THR A 153 1.53 12.26 -5.01
C THR A 153 0.26 12.49 -4.19
N ASP A 154 0.27 12.14 -2.90
CA ASP A 154 -0.87 12.26 -1.98
C ASP A 154 -1.04 13.69 -1.45
N GLY A 155 -1.09 14.65 -2.38
CA GLY A 155 -1.28 16.07 -2.08
C GLY A 155 -2.59 16.67 -2.61
N VAL A 156 -3.32 15.91 -3.44
CA VAL A 156 -4.59 16.32 -4.06
C VAL A 156 -5.62 15.24 -3.81
N ASP A 157 -6.83 15.66 -3.40
CA ASP A 157 -7.94 14.74 -3.10
C ASP A 157 -8.19 13.79 -4.28
N GLY A 158 -8.20 12.49 -4.02
CA GLY A 158 -8.44 11.42 -4.98
C GLY A 158 -7.30 11.08 -5.95
N LEU A 159 -6.28 11.92 -6.10
CA LEU A 159 -5.23 11.70 -7.11
C LEU A 159 -4.43 10.42 -6.85
N CYS A 160 -3.87 10.30 -5.65
CA CYS A 160 -3.05 9.14 -5.27
C CYS A 160 -3.86 7.84 -5.36
N ALA A 161 -5.05 7.82 -4.75
CA ALA A 161 -5.92 6.65 -4.75
C ALA A 161 -6.37 6.25 -6.16
N SER A 162 -6.65 7.21 -7.05
CA SER A 162 -7.01 6.94 -8.44
C SER A 162 -5.84 6.32 -9.22
N LEU A 163 -4.64 6.88 -9.11
CA LEU A 163 -3.44 6.34 -9.78
C LEU A 163 -3.10 4.93 -9.26
N CYS A 164 -3.16 4.73 -7.95
CA CYS A 164 -2.97 3.41 -7.36
C CYS A 164 -4.04 2.42 -7.83
N SER A 165 -5.30 2.85 -7.97
CA SER A 165 -6.39 2.00 -8.46
C SER A 165 -6.15 1.53 -9.89
N VAL A 166 -5.70 2.42 -10.77
CA VAL A 166 -5.34 2.04 -12.17
C VAL A 166 -4.18 1.05 -12.18
N THR A 167 -3.16 1.28 -11.36
CA THR A 167 -1.99 0.39 -11.24
C THR A 167 -2.39 -0.99 -10.72
N LEU A 168 -3.19 -1.06 -9.65
CA LEU A 168 -3.67 -2.32 -9.08
C LEU A 168 -4.57 -3.09 -10.05
N LEU A 169 -5.43 -2.39 -10.79
CA LEU A 169 -6.25 -3.00 -11.84
C LEU A 169 -5.37 -3.61 -12.93
N ALA A 170 -4.39 -2.84 -13.42
CA ALA A 170 -3.48 -3.31 -14.46
C ALA A 170 -2.70 -4.56 -14.01
N PHE A 171 -2.08 -4.53 -12.82
CA PHE A 171 -1.36 -5.68 -12.29
C PHE A 171 -2.29 -6.84 -11.96
N GLY A 172 -3.50 -6.58 -11.44
CA GLY A 172 -4.50 -7.61 -11.20
C GLY A 172 -4.84 -8.39 -12.48
N VAL A 173 -5.06 -7.68 -13.59
CA VAL A 173 -5.35 -8.29 -14.89
C VAL A 173 -4.12 -9.02 -15.45
N LEU A 174 -2.93 -8.41 -15.39
CA LEU A 174 -1.69 -8.99 -15.90
C LEU A 174 -1.28 -10.26 -15.15
N PHE A 175 -1.46 -10.29 -13.83
CA PHE A 175 -1.10 -11.45 -13.01
C PHE A 175 -2.15 -12.54 -12.97
N ALA A 176 -3.40 -12.26 -13.35
CA ALA A 176 -4.49 -13.24 -13.30
C ALA A 176 -4.16 -14.59 -13.97
N PRO A 177 -3.54 -14.65 -15.18
CA PRO A 177 -3.21 -15.89 -15.84
C PRO A 177 -1.96 -16.60 -15.30
N ILE A 178 -1.09 -15.91 -14.54
CA ILE A 178 0.25 -16.39 -14.19
C ILE A 178 0.36 -16.57 -12.67
N LEU A 179 -0.03 -15.57 -11.92
CA LEU A 179 0.17 -15.47 -10.46
C LEU A 179 -1.15 -15.10 -9.77
N GLN A 180 -2.11 -16.04 -9.77
CA GLN A 180 -3.46 -15.82 -9.29
C GLN A 180 -3.53 -15.23 -7.86
N LYS A 181 -2.65 -15.64 -6.95
CA LYS A 181 -2.58 -15.11 -5.59
C LYS A 181 -2.34 -13.59 -5.57
N TYR A 182 -1.38 -13.12 -6.35
CA TYR A 182 -1.08 -11.68 -6.43
C TYR A 182 -2.16 -10.90 -7.16
N ALA A 183 -2.77 -11.49 -8.20
CA ALA A 183 -3.94 -10.90 -8.85
C ALA A 183 -5.10 -10.70 -7.86
N MET A 184 -5.41 -11.70 -7.05
CA MET A 184 -6.44 -11.61 -6.02
C MET A 184 -6.13 -10.52 -5.00
N ALA A 185 -4.88 -10.41 -4.54
CA ALA A 185 -4.46 -9.35 -3.61
C ALA A 185 -4.66 -7.95 -4.21
N ASN A 186 -4.28 -7.75 -5.49
CA ASN A 186 -4.49 -6.49 -6.20
C ASN A 186 -5.98 -6.13 -6.28
N PHE A 187 -6.86 -7.07 -6.62
CA PHE A 187 -8.30 -6.83 -6.71
C PHE A 187 -8.95 -6.56 -5.35
N LEU A 188 -8.51 -7.23 -4.28
CA LEU A 188 -9.00 -6.94 -2.93
C LEU A 188 -8.59 -5.52 -2.50
N PHE A 189 -7.33 -5.14 -2.73
CA PHE A 189 -6.88 -3.79 -2.38
C PHE A 189 -7.53 -2.71 -3.25
N LEU A 190 -7.79 -3.02 -4.53
CA LEU A 190 -8.56 -2.15 -5.41
C LEU A 190 -9.97 -1.87 -4.85
N SER A 191 -10.64 -2.89 -4.29
CA SER A 191 -11.96 -2.72 -3.66
C SER A 191 -11.92 -1.81 -2.44
N VAL A 192 -10.84 -1.88 -1.65
CA VAL A 192 -10.57 -0.95 -0.54
C VAL A 192 -10.42 0.49 -1.05
N LEU A 193 -9.62 0.70 -2.10
CA LEU A 193 -9.40 2.04 -2.66
C LEU A 193 -10.66 2.63 -3.30
N PHE A 194 -11.52 1.82 -3.91
CA PHE A 194 -12.80 2.30 -4.43
C PHE A 194 -13.74 2.76 -3.32
N ALA A 195 -13.77 2.06 -2.18
CA ALA A 195 -14.51 2.54 -1.02
C ALA A 195 -13.92 3.85 -0.48
N TYR A 196 -12.58 3.95 -0.41
CA TYR A 196 -11.89 5.15 0.05
C TYR A 196 -12.11 6.35 -0.87
N LEU A 197 -12.09 6.17 -2.19
CA LEU A 197 -12.31 7.24 -3.17
C LEU A 197 -13.69 7.91 -3.04
N TYR A 198 -14.67 7.23 -2.46
CA TYR A 198 -15.98 7.83 -2.20
C TYR A 198 -15.92 8.91 -1.11
N PHE A 199 -15.00 8.77 -0.15
CA PHE A 199 -14.85 9.67 1.00
C PHE A 199 -13.73 10.72 0.86
N ASN A 200 -12.92 10.62 -0.20
CA ASN A 200 -11.72 11.44 -0.39
C ASN A 200 -11.90 12.60 -1.37
#